data_507e256935de4fe3f4778b53785a9461
#
_entry.id   507e256935de4fe3f4778b53785a9461
#
_cell.length_a   1.000
_cell.length_b   1.000
_cell.length_c   1.000
_cell.angle_alpha   90.00
_cell.angle_beta   90.00
_cell.angle_gamma   90.00
#
_symmetry.space_group_name_H-M   'P 1'
#
loop_
_entity.id
_entity.type
_entity.pdbx_description
1 polymer ?
#
loop_
_entity_poly.entity_id
_entity_poly.type
_entity_poly.pdbx_seq_one_letter_code
_entity_poly.pdbx_strand_id
1 'polypeptide(L)'
;MTNNIRSLEQTLLENLPWNKARIKFLARFLLALYAVRTVNLASLATVFAGHAKEESNYKRLQRFLRKFELPYVQLAEFVVKLLGVEGPYTLALDRTNWQVGAVDINILLLSIVYRGVGFPVVWLVSPWPGNSSTEERKLLLELFFELFGAHQIACLLGDREFVGQEWFRFLKRHQVKFQMRLKKDTQVRNGRGQLVPAWRLFAHTGLNRCLVLPAARRMWGLELFLSGCYLGNGEYLILVAPEYTPAPHLEYKKRWGIEMLFGALKSRGFNLEDTRLQDPARLDKLLALLALAFTWAFVVGEWQAAVKELKLKKHGYPPKSIFRLGLNILCRLVTNFEYFDVTVWNRVIKLLSCT
;
A
#
# COMPACT_ATOMS: atom_id res chain seq x y z
N MET A 1 29.08 -5.36 -13.89
CA MET A 1 27.71 -5.93 -13.81
C MET A 1 27.63 -7.17 -12.92
N THR A 2 28.51 -8.17 -13.09
CA THR A 2 28.42 -9.47 -12.37
C THR A 2 28.56 -9.34 -10.85
N ASN A 3 29.44 -8.50 -10.33
CA ASN A 3 29.64 -8.33 -8.89
C ASN A 3 28.45 -7.64 -8.19
N ASN A 4 27.81 -6.68 -8.86
CA ASN A 4 26.68 -5.94 -8.30
C ASN A 4 25.41 -6.81 -8.20
N ILE A 5 25.20 -7.70 -9.17
CA ILE A 5 24.09 -8.66 -9.08
C ILE A 5 24.34 -9.66 -7.95
N ARG A 6 25.60 -10.11 -7.76
CA ARG A 6 25.96 -11.03 -6.68
C ARG A 6 25.73 -10.45 -5.28
N SER A 7 26.07 -9.15 -5.08
CA SER A 7 25.81 -8.50 -3.79
C SER A 7 24.31 -8.41 -3.49
N LEU A 8 23.48 -8.08 -4.49
CA LEU A 8 22.03 -8.12 -4.35
C LEU A 8 21.49 -9.53 -4.08
N GLU A 9 21.97 -10.54 -4.81
CA GLU A 9 21.61 -11.94 -4.57
C GLU A 9 21.95 -12.38 -3.15
N GLN A 10 23.12 -12.00 -2.64
CA GLN A 10 23.56 -12.34 -1.28
C GLN A 10 22.67 -11.68 -0.22
N THR A 11 22.42 -10.39 -0.33
CA THR A 11 21.55 -9.65 0.60
C THR A 11 20.12 -10.22 0.61
N LEU A 12 19.59 -10.59 -0.54
CA LEU A 12 18.27 -11.22 -0.61
C LEU A 12 18.26 -12.62 0.04
N LEU A 13 19.35 -13.41 -0.11
CA LEU A 13 19.48 -14.71 0.54
C LEU A 13 19.52 -14.62 2.07
N GLU A 14 20.12 -13.56 2.61
CA GLU A 14 20.20 -13.33 4.05
C GLU A 14 18.85 -12.98 4.67
N ASN A 15 17.92 -12.42 3.88
CA ASN A 15 16.62 -11.99 4.36
C ASN A 15 15.44 -12.86 3.91
N LEU A 16 15.62 -13.67 2.85
CA LEU A 16 14.59 -14.53 2.31
C LEU A 16 15.12 -15.97 2.21
N PRO A 17 14.59 -16.93 2.98
CA PRO A 17 15.06 -18.31 3.01
C PRO A 17 14.59 -19.10 1.77
N TRP A 18 14.72 -18.47 0.60
CA TRP A 18 14.35 -19.08 -0.68
C TRP A 18 15.55 -19.80 -1.31
N ASN A 19 15.29 -20.77 -2.21
CA ASN A 19 16.37 -21.39 -2.92
C ASN A 19 17.11 -20.40 -3.85
N LYS A 20 18.40 -20.65 -4.06
CA LYS A 20 19.30 -19.76 -4.84
C LYS A 20 18.76 -19.40 -6.23
N ALA A 21 18.05 -20.33 -6.90
CA ALA A 21 17.50 -20.06 -8.24
C ALA A 21 16.37 -19.01 -8.20
N ARG A 22 15.56 -19.01 -7.13
CA ARG A 22 14.48 -18.04 -6.93
C ARG A 22 15.02 -16.67 -6.53
N ILE A 23 16.04 -16.64 -5.68
CA ILE A 23 16.75 -15.41 -5.32
C ILE A 23 17.41 -14.78 -6.55
N LYS A 24 18.11 -15.58 -7.36
CA LYS A 24 18.68 -15.10 -8.63
C LYS A 24 17.64 -14.53 -9.58
N PHE A 25 16.47 -15.16 -9.63
CA PHE A 25 15.36 -14.62 -10.42
C PHE A 25 14.85 -13.30 -9.85
N LEU A 26 14.59 -13.24 -8.53
CA LEU A 26 14.12 -12.04 -7.84
C LEU A 26 15.07 -10.87 -8.04
N ALA A 27 16.37 -11.06 -7.84
CA ALA A 27 17.38 -10.03 -8.06
C ALA A 27 17.32 -9.47 -9.48
N ARG A 28 17.27 -10.33 -10.49
CA ARG A 28 17.16 -9.93 -11.90
C ARG A 28 15.85 -9.24 -12.22
N PHE A 29 14.74 -9.71 -11.62
CA PHE A 29 13.43 -9.08 -11.78
C PHE A 29 13.43 -7.65 -11.24
N LEU A 30 13.96 -7.43 -10.03
CA LEU A 30 14.05 -6.10 -9.43
C LEU A 30 14.89 -5.15 -10.28
N LEU A 31 16.05 -5.61 -10.75
CA LEU A 31 16.90 -4.80 -11.62
C LEU A 31 16.22 -4.46 -12.95
N ALA A 32 15.58 -5.43 -13.60
CA ALA A 32 14.83 -5.21 -14.83
C ALA A 32 13.66 -4.23 -14.60
N LEU A 33 12.92 -4.40 -13.50
CA LEU A 33 11.80 -3.52 -13.14
C LEU A 33 12.26 -2.06 -12.95
N TYR A 34 13.40 -1.82 -12.29
CA TYR A 34 13.94 -0.47 -12.13
C TYR A 34 14.47 0.11 -13.44
N ALA A 35 15.00 -0.72 -14.33
CA ALA A 35 15.48 -0.28 -15.63
C ALA A 35 14.35 0.21 -16.53
N VAL A 36 13.28 -0.58 -16.68
CA VAL A 36 12.17 -0.27 -17.59
C VAL A 36 10.99 0.46 -16.94
N ARG A 37 10.84 0.38 -15.62
CA ARG A 37 9.75 1.01 -14.83
C ARG A 37 8.34 0.64 -15.30
N THR A 38 8.18 -0.57 -15.82
CA THR A 38 6.88 -1.14 -16.18
C THR A 38 6.86 -2.61 -15.83
N VAL A 39 5.67 -3.10 -15.48
CA VAL A 39 5.42 -4.54 -15.23
C VAL A 39 5.14 -5.33 -16.51
N ASN A 40 5.19 -4.70 -17.67
CA ASN A 40 5.01 -5.40 -18.94
C ASN A 40 6.09 -6.46 -19.11
N LEU A 41 5.69 -7.74 -19.19
CA LEU A 41 6.64 -8.85 -19.22
C LEU A 41 7.53 -8.87 -20.47
N ALA A 42 7.05 -8.35 -21.60
CA ALA A 42 7.87 -8.21 -22.79
C ALA A 42 8.98 -7.16 -22.56
N SER A 43 8.64 -5.99 -22.06
CA SER A 43 9.60 -4.96 -21.71
C SER A 43 10.61 -5.42 -20.63
N LEU A 44 10.17 -6.18 -19.64
CA LEU A 44 11.08 -6.78 -18.64
C LEU A 44 12.03 -7.78 -19.28
N ALA A 45 11.57 -8.57 -20.25
CA ALA A 45 12.37 -9.59 -20.92
C ALA A 45 13.54 -9.02 -21.72
N THR A 46 13.38 -7.82 -22.32
CA THR A 46 14.44 -7.18 -23.12
C THR A 46 15.68 -6.81 -22.28
N VAL A 47 15.47 -6.47 -21.01
CA VAL A 47 16.55 -6.03 -20.09
C VAL A 47 16.87 -7.07 -19.01
N PHE A 48 16.26 -8.25 -19.09
CA PHE A 48 16.44 -9.30 -18.06
C PHE A 48 17.87 -9.86 -18.12
N ALA A 49 18.67 -9.57 -17.09
CA ALA A 49 20.09 -9.85 -17.06
C ALA A 49 20.43 -11.34 -17.33
N GLY A 50 21.40 -11.57 -18.24
CA GLY A 50 21.90 -12.89 -18.60
C GLY A 50 22.18 -13.04 -20.08
N HIS A 51 22.69 -14.22 -20.49
CA HIS A 51 23.01 -14.51 -21.89
C HIS A 51 21.84 -15.14 -22.68
N ALA A 52 20.68 -15.31 -22.03
CA ALA A 52 19.52 -15.92 -22.67
C ALA A 52 18.83 -14.93 -23.62
N LYS A 53 18.28 -15.45 -24.73
CA LYS A 53 17.47 -14.67 -25.66
C LYS A 53 16.22 -14.11 -24.96
N GLU A 54 15.72 -12.99 -25.48
CA GLU A 54 14.53 -12.31 -24.94
C GLU A 54 13.34 -13.23 -24.78
N GLU A 55 13.03 -14.04 -25.79
CA GLU A 55 11.93 -15.03 -25.72
C GLU A 55 12.09 -16.03 -24.56
N SER A 56 13.33 -16.45 -24.29
CA SER A 56 13.64 -17.36 -23.17
C SER A 56 13.43 -16.65 -21.83
N ASN A 57 13.80 -15.37 -21.74
CA ASN A 57 13.58 -14.54 -20.57
C ASN A 57 12.07 -14.32 -20.33
N TYR A 58 11.31 -14.03 -21.39
CA TYR A 58 9.86 -13.89 -21.32
C TYR A 58 9.20 -15.18 -20.77
N LYS A 59 9.57 -16.34 -21.32
CA LYS A 59 9.10 -17.65 -20.82
C LYS A 59 9.49 -17.90 -19.36
N ARG A 60 10.67 -17.42 -18.92
CA ARG A 60 11.12 -17.53 -17.50
C ARG A 60 10.27 -16.66 -16.59
N LEU A 61 9.96 -15.41 -16.97
CA LEU A 61 9.07 -14.51 -16.25
C LEU A 61 7.68 -15.13 -16.09
N GLN A 62 7.09 -15.61 -17.18
CA GLN A 62 5.79 -16.30 -17.16
C GLN A 62 5.80 -17.54 -16.28
N ARG A 63 6.86 -18.36 -16.38
CA ARG A 63 6.98 -19.61 -15.60
C ARG A 63 7.09 -19.31 -14.11
N PHE A 64 7.83 -18.27 -13.73
CA PHE A 64 7.94 -17.86 -12.34
C PHE A 64 6.57 -17.48 -11.78
N LEU A 65 5.87 -16.54 -12.41
CA LEU A 65 4.55 -16.10 -11.96
C LEU A 65 3.50 -17.22 -11.97
N ARG A 66 3.63 -18.22 -12.84
CA ARG A 66 2.71 -19.36 -12.92
C ARG A 66 2.99 -20.43 -11.88
N LYS A 67 4.27 -20.84 -11.72
CA LYS A 67 4.64 -22.07 -11.02
C LYS A 67 5.27 -21.87 -9.64
N PHE A 68 5.79 -20.69 -9.32
CA PHE A 68 6.42 -20.49 -8.03
C PHE A 68 5.36 -20.19 -6.96
N GLU A 69 5.32 -21.03 -5.94
CA GLU A 69 4.57 -20.75 -4.72
C GLU A 69 5.34 -19.73 -3.89
N LEU A 70 4.83 -18.51 -3.88
CA LEU A 70 5.51 -17.39 -3.24
C LEU A 70 5.21 -17.41 -1.74
N PRO A 71 6.23 -17.42 -0.86
CA PRO A 71 6.01 -17.37 0.58
C PRO A 71 5.63 -15.94 1.02
N TYR A 72 4.35 -15.62 0.96
CA TYR A 72 3.83 -14.27 1.23
C TYR A 72 4.15 -13.77 2.65
N VAL A 73 4.09 -14.66 3.64
CA VAL A 73 4.44 -14.36 5.04
C VAL A 73 5.85 -13.75 5.12
N GLN A 74 6.83 -14.47 4.59
CA GLN A 74 8.24 -14.04 4.61
C GLN A 74 8.45 -12.72 3.88
N LEU A 75 7.70 -12.50 2.79
CA LEU A 75 7.79 -11.27 2.03
C LEU A 75 7.17 -10.09 2.78
N ALA A 76 6.01 -10.27 3.41
CA ALA A 76 5.35 -9.25 4.22
C ALA A 76 6.22 -8.86 5.43
N GLU A 77 6.79 -9.83 6.14
CA GLU A 77 7.75 -9.62 7.22
C GLU A 77 8.98 -8.86 6.72
N PHE A 78 9.51 -9.23 5.55
CA PHE A 78 10.66 -8.54 4.98
C PHE A 78 10.34 -7.10 4.57
N VAL A 79 9.16 -6.83 4.04
CA VAL A 79 8.69 -5.47 3.74
C VAL A 79 8.64 -4.62 5.01
N VAL A 80 8.08 -5.15 6.11
CA VAL A 80 8.00 -4.43 7.40
C VAL A 80 9.38 -4.22 8.00
N LYS A 81 10.24 -5.24 7.97
CA LYS A 81 11.63 -5.16 8.43
C LYS A 81 12.43 -4.10 7.64
N LEU A 82 12.24 -4.06 6.33
CA LEU A 82 12.90 -3.08 5.45
C LEU A 82 12.46 -1.64 5.73
N LEU A 83 11.21 -1.44 6.14
CA LEU A 83 10.72 -0.13 6.60
C LEU A 83 11.33 0.30 7.93
N GLY A 84 11.81 -0.62 8.74
CA GLY A 84 12.32 -0.34 10.08
C GLY A 84 11.27 0.25 11.02
N VAL A 85 10.01 -0.17 10.87
CA VAL A 85 8.89 0.30 11.69
C VAL A 85 8.40 -0.80 12.63
N GLU A 86 8.09 -0.40 13.86
CA GLU A 86 7.51 -1.28 14.86
C GLU A 86 6.03 -0.93 15.07
N GLY A 87 5.23 -1.96 15.38
CA GLY A 87 3.83 -1.77 15.69
C GLY A 87 3.57 -1.12 17.06
N PRO A 88 2.32 -0.78 17.39
CA PRO A 88 1.14 -1.03 16.57
C PRO A 88 1.00 -0.06 15.37
N TYR A 89 0.47 -0.57 14.26
CA TYR A 89 0.44 0.11 12.95
C TYR A 89 -0.88 0.84 12.70
N THR A 90 -0.81 2.03 12.12
CA THR A 90 -1.96 2.62 11.42
C THR A 90 -2.08 1.93 10.06
N LEU A 91 -3.24 1.33 9.80
CA LEU A 91 -3.54 0.64 8.55
C LEU A 91 -4.51 1.45 7.70
N ALA A 92 -4.32 1.45 6.40
CA ALA A 92 -5.27 1.96 5.44
C ALA A 92 -5.80 0.81 4.57
N LEU A 93 -7.13 0.73 4.47
CA LEU A 93 -7.87 -0.22 3.64
C LEU A 93 -8.47 0.55 2.47
N ASP A 94 -8.16 0.12 1.26
CA ASP A 94 -8.75 0.69 0.05
C ASP A 94 -8.68 -0.31 -1.10
N ARG A 95 -9.31 0.04 -2.21
CA ARG A 95 -9.43 -0.80 -3.38
C ARG A 95 -8.95 -0.05 -4.62
N THR A 96 -8.33 -0.79 -5.53
CA THR A 96 -8.01 -0.29 -6.86
C THR A 96 -8.43 -1.28 -7.92
N ASN A 97 -8.89 -0.79 -9.06
CA ASN A 97 -9.38 -1.62 -10.16
C ASN A 97 -8.99 -1.04 -11.52
N TRP A 98 -8.94 -1.91 -12.52
CA TRP A 98 -8.83 -1.59 -13.94
C TRP A 98 -9.30 -2.79 -14.77
N GLN A 99 -9.29 -2.67 -16.10
CA GLN A 99 -9.64 -3.76 -17.00
C GLN A 99 -8.47 -4.18 -17.88
N VAL A 100 -8.34 -5.47 -18.11
CA VAL A 100 -7.41 -6.07 -19.07
C VAL A 100 -8.22 -6.86 -20.11
N GLY A 101 -8.46 -6.25 -21.26
CA GLY A 101 -9.44 -6.77 -22.23
C GLY A 101 -10.85 -6.78 -21.64
N ALA A 102 -11.49 -7.94 -21.60
CA ALA A 102 -12.82 -8.12 -21.01
C ALA A 102 -12.80 -8.51 -19.52
N VAL A 103 -11.63 -8.66 -18.91
CA VAL A 103 -11.48 -9.11 -17.52
C VAL A 103 -11.31 -7.91 -16.60
N ASP A 104 -12.18 -7.80 -15.59
CA ASP A 104 -12.01 -6.85 -14.51
C ASP A 104 -10.90 -7.34 -13.56
N ILE A 105 -10.05 -6.42 -13.16
CA ILE A 105 -9.06 -6.65 -12.12
C ILE A 105 -9.41 -5.75 -10.94
N ASN A 106 -9.62 -6.37 -9.80
CA ASN A 106 -9.99 -5.69 -8.58
C ASN A 106 -9.05 -6.13 -7.46
N ILE A 107 -8.41 -5.18 -6.79
CA ILE A 107 -7.45 -5.45 -5.72
C ILE A 107 -7.94 -4.74 -4.46
N LEU A 108 -8.36 -5.50 -3.47
CA LEU A 108 -8.59 -5.03 -2.12
C LEU A 108 -7.27 -5.12 -1.36
N LEU A 109 -6.79 -4.02 -0.80
CA LEU A 109 -5.45 -3.92 -0.26
C LEU A 109 -5.44 -3.28 1.13
N LEU A 110 -4.68 -3.90 2.04
CA LEU A 110 -4.37 -3.39 3.36
C LEU A 110 -2.89 -2.94 3.37
N SER A 111 -2.66 -1.70 3.75
CA SER A 111 -1.32 -1.12 3.82
C SER A 111 -1.00 -0.60 5.21
N ILE A 112 0.26 -0.73 5.64
CA ILE A 112 0.81 0.01 6.78
C ILE A 112 1.08 1.44 6.31
N VAL A 113 0.61 2.44 7.05
CA VAL A 113 0.86 3.84 6.73
C VAL A 113 2.08 4.34 7.50
N TYR A 114 3.10 4.75 6.76
CA TYR A 114 4.31 5.33 7.31
C TYR A 114 4.70 6.60 6.54
N ARG A 115 4.92 7.69 7.25
CA ARG A 115 5.28 9.02 6.68
C ARG A 115 4.37 9.47 5.54
N GLY A 116 3.06 9.21 5.67
CA GLY A 116 2.05 9.61 4.68
C GLY A 116 2.02 8.77 3.40
N VAL A 117 2.63 7.59 3.42
CA VAL A 117 2.66 6.63 2.31
C VAL A 117 2.20 5.28 2.82
N GLY A 118 1.36 4.59 2.05
CA GLY A 118 0.93 3.22 2.35
C GLY A 118 1.94 2.19 1.82
N PHE A 119 2.21 1.15 2.60
CA PHE A 119 3.07 0.02 2.22
C PHE A 119 2.25 -1.25 2.22
N PRO A 120 2.13 -1.95 1.09
CA PRO A 120 1.24 -3.09 0.97
C PRO A 120 1.75 -4.27 1.79
N VAL A 121 0.89 -4.84 2.62
CA VAL A 121 1.24 -6.00 3.46
C VAL A 121 0.33 -7.18 3.22
N VAL A 122 -0.97 -6.95 2.96
CA VAL A 122 -1.96 -7.99 2.62
C VAL A 122 -2.89 -7.46 1.54
N TRP A 123 -3.29 -8.32 0.61
CA TRP A 123 -4.22 -7.98 -0.46
C TRP A 123 -5.00 -9.21 -0.94
N LEU A 124 -6.11 -8.95 -1.59
CA LEU A 124 -6.91 -9.95 -2.31
C LEU A 124 -7.10 -9.47 -3.74
N VAL A 125 -6.84 -10.34 -4.70
CA VAL A 125 -7.05 -10.07 -6.13
C VAL A 125 -8.28 -10.82 -6.59
N SER A 126 -9.26 -10.12 -7.16
CA SER A 126 -10.46 -10.75 -7.71
C SER A 126 -10.72 -10.32 -9.16
N PRO A 127 -11.29 -11.20 -10.00
CA PRO A 127 -11.65 -10.88 -11.37
C PRO A 127 -13.08 -10.32 -11.50
N TRP A 128 -13.69 -9.87 -10.40
CA TRP A 128 -15.07 -9.40 -10.35
C TRP A 128 -15.13 -7.89 -10.17
N PRO A 129 -16.03 -7.20 -10.89
CA PRO A 129 -16.26 -5.77 -10.68
C PRO A 129 -17.03 -5.52 -9.37
N GLY A 130 -17.03 -4.27 -8.93
CA GLY A 130 -17.84 -3.82 -7.80
C GLY A 130 -17.07 -3.63 -6.51
N ASN A 131 -17.82 -3.38 -5.43
CA ASN A 131 -17.25 -3.15 -4.10
C ASN A 131 -16.89 -4.47 -3.42
N SER A 132 -15.96 -4.41 -2.48
CA SER A 132 -15.60 -5.56 -1.67
C SER A 132 -16.77 -6.01 -0.78
N SER A 133 -16.95 -7.31 -0.68
CA SER A 133 -17.88 -7.90 0.28
C SER A 133 -17.38 -7.79 1.73
N THR A 134 -18.27 -7.97 2.69
CA THR A 134 -17.87 -8.02 4.10
C THR A 134 -16.95 -9.21 4.38
N GLU A 135 -17.18 -10.35 3.72
CA GLU A 135 -16.36 -11.55 3.88
C GLU A 135 -14.93 -11.34 3.35
N GLU A 136 -14.75 -10.69 2.20
CA GLU A 136 -13.43 -10.34 1.68
C GLU A 136 -12.66 -9.42 2.66
N ARG A 137 -13.35 -8.46 3.27
CA ARG A 137 -12.74 -7.55 4.27
C ARG A 137 -12.34 -8.30 5.53
N LYS A 138 -13.16 -9.25 6.01
CA LYS A 138 -12.84 -10.10 7.15
C LYS A 138 -11.62 -10.98 6.83
N LEU A 139 -11.65 -11.69 5.70
CA LEU A 139 -10.55 -12.52 5.25
C LEU A 139 -9.23 -11.73 5.18
N LEU A 140 -9.28 -10.52 4.62
CA LEU A 140 -8.09 -9.67 4.53
C LEU A 140 -7.50 -9.31 5.90
N LEU A 141 -8.35 -9.01 6.90
CA LEU A 141 -7.89 -8.73 8.25
C LEU A 141 -7.46 -9.99 8.99
N GLU A 142 -8.12 -11.12 8.79
CA GLU A 142 -7.72 -12.41 9.39
C GLU A 142 -6.32 -12.80 8.90
N LEU A 143 -6.00 -12.63 7.60
CA LEU A 143 -4.64 -12.77 7.09
C LEU A 143 -3.64 -11.84 7.77
N PHE A 144 -4.02 -10.59 8.04
CA PHE A 144 -3.17 -9.68 8.82
C PHE A 144 -3.00 -10.14 10.27
N PHE A 145 -4.06 -10.66 10.90
CA PHE A 145 -3.99 -11.18 12.27
C PHE A 145 -3.08 -12.40 12.38
N GLU A 146 -3.10 -13.27 11.39
CA GLU A 146 -2.20 -14.43 11.33
C GLU A 146 -0.73 -14.00 11.19
N LEU A 147 -0.45 -12.94 10.42
CA LEU A 147 0.90 -12.45 10.19
C LEU A 147 1.47 -11.67 11.38
N PHE A 148 0.68 -10.78 11.97
CA PHE A 148 1.18 -9.77 12.91
C PHE A 148 0.41 -9.74 14.24
N GLY A 149 -0.77 -10.34 14.30
CA GLY A 149 -1.69 -10.26 15.44
C GLY A 149 -2.61 -9.02 15.38
N ALA A 150 -3.83 -9.17 15.88
CA ALA A 150 -4.81 -8.07 15.93
C ALA A 150 -4.35 -6.88 16.78
N HIS A 151 -3.58 -7.15 17.85
CA HIS A 151 -3.03 -6.15 18.76
C HIS A 151 -2.04 -5.19 18.09
N GLN A 152 -1.51 -5.57 16.94
CA GLN A 152 -0.61 -4.73 16.13
C GLN A 152 -1.35 -3.66 15.30
N ILE A 153 -2.67 -3.54 15.44
CA ILE A 153 -3.45 -2.50 14.78
C ILE A 153 -3.69 -1.33 15.74
N ALA A 154 -3.01 -0.21 15.52
CA ALA A 154 -3.29 1.03 16.23
C ALA A 154 -4.62 1.65 15.78
N CYS A 155 -4.87 1.72 14.48
CA CYS A 155 -6.10 2.20 13.89
C CYS A 155 -6.24 1.71 12.45
N LEU A 156 -7.43 1.24 12.07
CA LEU A 156 -7.79 0.89 10.70
C LEU A 156 -8.56 2.06 10.06
N LEU A 157 -8.06 2.57 8.95
CA LEU A 157 -8.65 3.67 8.20
C LEU A 157 -9.28 3.16 6.91
N GLY A 158 -10.50 3.60 6.60
CA GLY A 158 -11.18 3.20 5.35
C GLY A 158 -12.13 4.27 4.85
N ASP A 159 -12.39 4.27 3.54
CA ASP A 159 -13.34 5.18 2.92
C ASP A 159 -14.80 4.70 3.12
N ARG A 160 -15.74 5.45 2.57
CA ARG A 160 -17.20 5.24 2.64
C ARG A 160 -17.69 3.92 2.01
N GLU A 161 -16.83 3.21 1.32
CA GLU A 161 -17.09 1.83 0.88
C GLU A 161 -17.06 0.85 2.07
N PHE A 162 -16.16 1.07 3.04
CA PHE A 162 -15.85 0.14 4.13
C PHE A 162 -16.71 0.38 5.37
N VAL A 163 -18.01 0.52 5.18
CA VAL A 163 -18.99 0.69 6.26
C VAL A 163 -20.03 -0.44 6.23
N GLY A 164 -20.58 -0.77 7.39
CA GLY A 164 -21.63 -1.78 7.51
C GLY A 164 -21.70 -2.37 8.92
N GLN A 165 -22.92 -2.84 9.28
CA GLN A 165 -23.21 -3.37 10.62
C GLN A 165 -22.34 -4.57 10.98
N GLU A 166 -22.29 -5.54 10.08
CA GLU A 166 -21.56 -6.80 10.27
C GLU A 166 -20.06 -6.56 10.34
N TRP A 167 -19.54 -5.72 9.44
CA TRP A 167 -18.15 -5.30 9.42
C TRP A 167 -17.73 -4.63 10.72
N PHE A 168 -18.52 -3.68 11.22
CA PHE A 168 -18.19 -2.99 12.46
C PHE A 168 -18.33 -3.89 13.71
N ARG A 169 -19.25 -4.86 13.69
CA ARG A 169 -19.32 -5.90 14.73
C ARG A 169 -18.08 -6.77 14.75
N PHE A 170 -17.60 -7.18 13.57
CA PHE A 170 -16.36 -7.93 13.43
C PHE A 170 -15.18 -7.14 14.01
N LEU A 171 -14.98 -5.88 13.60
CA LEU A 171 -13.90 -5.03 14.10
C LEU A 171 -13.97 -4.85 15.62
N LYS A 172 -15.16 -4.59 16.19
CA LYS A 172 -15.34 -4.45 17.65
C LYS A 172 -15.05 -5.76 18.39
N ARG A 173 -15.46 -6.91 17.85
CA ARG A 173 -15.17 -8.22 18.45
C ARG A 173 -13.67 -8.48 18.57
N HIS A 174 -12.90 -8.08 17.55
CA HIS A 174 -11.44 -8.20 17.55
C HIS A 174 -10.71 -7.02 18.18
N GLN A 175 -11.45 -6.10 18.85
CA GLN A 175 -10.91 -4.90 19.50
C GLN A 175 -10.10 -3.99 18.57
N VAL A 176 -10.39 -4.04 17.26
CA VAL A 176 -9.75 -3.21 16.25
C VAL A 176 -10.33 -1.79 16.33
N LYS A 177 -9.50 -0.82 16.66
CA LYS A 177 -9.85 0.60 16.53
C LYS A 177 -9.93 0.95 15.06
N PHE A 178 -10.92 1.74 14.69
CA PHE A 178 -11.10 2.16 13.31
C PHE A 178 -11.61 3.58 13.17
N GLN A 179 -11.36 4.18 12.02
CA GLN A 179 -12.02 5.41 11.56
C GLN A 179 -12.44 5.20 10.11
N MET A 180 -13.74 5.21 9.88
CA MET A 180 -14.34 5.02 8.56
C MET A 180 -15.11 6.26 8.15
N ARG A 181 -14.99 6.64 6.88
CA ARG A 181 -15.79 7.73 6.33
C ARG A 181 -17.22 7.26 6.07
N LEU A 182 -18.19 8.06 6.49
CA LEU A 182 -19.60 7.84 6.18
C LEU A 182 -20.03 8.67 4.97
N LYS A 183 -21.02 8.16 4.24
CA LYS A 183 -21.80 8.99 3.31
C LYS A 183 -22.60 10.02 4.12
N LYS A 184 -22.68 11.25 3.64
CA LYS A 184 -23.37 12.34 4.36
C LYS A 184 -24.83 12.05 4.68
N ASP A 185 -25.49 11.28 3.81
CA ASP A 185 -26.90 10.93 3.94
C ASP A 185 -27.16 9.64 4.75
N THR A 186 -26.11 9.02 5.32
CA THR A 186 -26.25 7.87 6.21
C THR A 186 -27.16 8.23 7.37
N GLN A 187 -28.21 7.40 7.60
CA GLN A 187 -29.16 7.61 8.68
C GLN A 187 -28.57 7.28 10.04
N VAL A 188 -28.61 8.23 10.96
CA VAL A 188 -28.10 8.09 12.33
C VAL A 188 -29.12 8.64 13.31
N ARG A 189 -29.12 8.15 14.56
CA ARG A 189 -29.99 8.70 15.60
C ARG A 189 -29.37 9.98 16.20
N ASN A 190 -30.13 11.07 16.22
CA ASN A 190 -29.74 12.29 16.92
C ASN A 190 -29.86 12.13 18.44
N GLY A 191 -29.53 13.19 19.20
CA GLY A 191 -29.64 13.20 20.66
C GLY A 191 -31.07 13.00 21.22
N ARG A 192 -32.11 13.18 20.36
CA ARG A 192 -33.53 12.96 20.69
C ARG A 192 -34.03 11.59 20.22
N GLY A 193 -33.15 10.70 19.73
CA GLY A 193 -33.50 9.38 19.22
C GLY A 193 -34.11 9.35 17.81
N GLN A 194 -34.27 10.51 17.13
CA GLN A 194 -34.83 10.61 15.79
C GLN A 194 -33.79 10.23 14.73
N LEU A 195 -34.22 9.52 13.68
CA LEU A 195 -33.37 9.24 12.51
C LEU A 195 -33.22 10.52 11.67
N VAL A 196 -31.96 10.89 11.44
CA VAL A 196 -31.59 12.04 10.61
C VAL A 196 -30.38 11.68 9.73
N PRO A 197 -30.21 12.29 8.56
CA PRO A 197 -28.97 12.18 7.79
C PRO A 197 -27.79 12.70 8.63
N ALA A 198 -26.66 12.00 8.58
CA ALA A 198 -25.50 12.29 9.44
C ALA A 198 -25.00 13.74 9.30
N TRP A 199 -25.08 14.34 8.10
CA TRP A 199 -24.67 15.73 7.89
C TRP A 199 -25.45 16.74 8.76
N ARG A 200 -26.72 16.45 9.09
CA ARG A 200 -27.53 17.35 9.94
C ARG A 200 -26.95 17.52 11.35
N LEU A 201 -26.21 16.53 11.85
CA LEU A 201 -25.53 16.63 13.14
C LEU A 201 -24.40 17.67 13.12
N PHE A 202 -23.94 18.05 11.94
CA PHE A 202 -22.80 18.93 11.70
C PHE A 202 -23.18 20.19 10.92
N ALA A 203 -24.47 20.45 10.70
CA ALA A 203 -24.96 21.55 9.86
C ALA A 203 -24.51 22.94 10.33
N HIS A 204 -24.25 23.13 11.63
CA HIS A 204 -23.78 24.37 12.21
C HIS A 204 -22.25 24.48 12.29
N THR A 205 -21.52 23.49 11.76
CA THR A 205 -20.05 23.53 11.73
C THR A 205 -19.58 24.52 10.68
N GLY A 206 -18.72 25.46 11.06
CA GLY A 206 -18.14 26.44 10.12
C GLY A 206 -17.24 25.79 9.07
N LEU A 207 -16.96 26.52 7.98
CA LEU A 207 -16.10 26.06 6.89
C LEU A 207 -14.72 25.63 7.41
N ASN A 208 -14.28 24.46 6.99
CA ASN A 208 -13.01 23.81 7.41
C ASN A 208 -12.87 23.62 8.94
N ARG A 209 -13.96 23.73 9.69
CA ARG A 209 -13.98 23.38 11.11
C ARG A 209 -14.49 21.96 11.29
N CYS A 210 -13.97 21.29 12.30
CA CYS A 210 -14.35 19.94 12.66
C CYS A 210 -15.00 19.92 14.05
N LEU A 211 -16.08 19.19 14.17
CA LEU A 211 -16.80 18.95 15.42
C LEU A 211 -16.75 17.46 15.73
N VAL A 212 -16.40 17.11 16.97
CA VAL A 212 -16.52 15.75 17.50
C VAL A 212 -17.71 15.72 18.45
N LEU A 213 -18.64 14.80 18.23
CA LEU A 213 -19.78 14.66 19.15
C LEU A 213 -19.29 14.05 20.47
N PRO A 214 -19.64 14.65 21.63
CA PRO A 214 -19.12 14.19 22.92
C PRO A 214 -19.71 12.85 23.38
N ALA A 215 -20.87 12.46 22.83
CA ALA A 215 -21.55 11.22 23.15
C ALA A 215 -21.72 10.34 21.92
N ALA A 216 -21.61 9.03 22.12
CA ALA A 216 -21.88 8.05 21.08
C ALA A 216 -23.29 8.18 20.50
N ARG A 217 -23.46 7.71 19.29
CA ARG A 217 -24.76 7.64 18.59
C ARG A 217 -25.04 6.18 18.22
N ARG A 218 -26.28 5.81 18.40
CA ARG A 218 -26.72 4.46 18.01
C ARG A 218 -26.92 4.37 16.50
N MET A 219 -26.13 3.52 15.86
CA MET A 219 -26.18 3.28 14.42
C MET A 219 -26.01 1.77 14.18
N TRP A 220 -26.93 1.16 13.42
CA TRP A 220 -26.94 -0.28 13.15
C TRP A 220 -26.87 -1.18 14.42
N GLY A 221 -27.48 -0.72 15.52
CA GLY A 221 -27.44 -1.44 16.79
C GLY A 221 -26.12 -1.36 17.56
N LEU A 222 -25.20 -0.51 17.14
CA LEU A 222 -23.90 -0.28 17.77
C LEU A 222 -23.84 1.16 18.32
N GLU A 223 -23.15 1.31 19.46
CA GLU A 223 -22.74 2.63 19.96
C GLU A 223 -21.43 3.04 19.29
N LEU A 224 -21.46 4.16 18.56
CA LEU A 224 -20.37 4.67 17.75
C LEU A 224 -20.22 6.17 17.91
N PHE A 225 -19.00 6.67 17.92
CA PHE A 225 -18.67 8.09 17.97
C PHE A 225 -18.60 8.66 16.58
N LEU A 226 -19.13 9.85 16.41
CA LEU A 226 -19.18 10.56 15.15
C LEU A 226 -18.42 11.90 15.24
N SER A 227 -17.73 12.23 14.17
CA SER A 227 -17.17 13.56 13.95
C SER A 227 -17.45 14.01 12.53
N GLY A 228 -17.52 15.32 12.33
CA GLY A 228 -17.79 15.88 11.01
C GLY A 228 -17.07 17.20 10.81
N CYS A 229 -16.50 17.37 9.60
CA CYS A 229 -15.91 18.62 9.15
C CYS A 229 -16.69 19.10 7.93
N TYR A 230 -17.12 20.35 7.93
CA TYR A 230 -17.73 20.96 6.76
C TYR A 230 -16.64 21.45 5.79
N LEU A 231 -16.68 20.98 4.55
CA LEU A 231 -15.67 21.26 3.53
C LEU A 231 -16.09 22.34 2.52
N GLY A 232 -17.31 22.87 2.65
CA GLY A 232 -17.91 23.79 1.69
C GLY A 232 -18.82 23.11 0.67
N ASN A 233 -19.65 23.89 -0.03
CA ASN A 233 -20.54 23.44 -1.11
C ASN A 233 -21.45 22.24 -0.74
N GLY A 234 -21.86 22.14 0.52
CA GLY A 234 -22.68 21.02 0.99
C GLY A 234 -21.90 19.69 1.16
N GLU A 235 -20.58 19.73 1.09
CA GLU A 235 -19.72 18.56 1.31
C GLU A 235 -19.25 18.46 2.76
N TYR A 236 -19.25 17.23 3.27
CA TYR A 236 -18.84 16.91 4.64
C TYR A 236 -17.85 15.73 4.65
N LEU A 237 -16.82 15.83 5.47
CA LEU A 237 -16.05 14.69 5.92
C LEU A 237 -16.67 14.21 7.24
N ILE A 238 -17.43 13.13 7.20
CA ILE A 238 -18.05 12.53 8.39
C ILE A 238 -17.33 11.24 8.68
N LEU A 239 -16.82 11.10 9.91
CA LEU A 239 -16.08 9.93 10.37
C LEU A 239 -16.85 9.23 11.48
N VAL A 240 -16.74 7.91 11.52
CA VAL A 240 -17.27 7.05 12.55
C VAL A 240 -16.16 6.22 13.18
N ALA A 241 -16.17 6.10 14.50
CA ALA A 241 -15.19 5.35 15.29
C ALA A 241 -15.86 4.56 16.42
N PRO A 242 -15.23 3.48 16.95
CA PRO A 242 -15.76 2.70 18.06
C PRO A 242 -15.64 3.42 19.40
N GLU A 243 -14.73 4.38 19.53
CA GLU A 243 -14.43 5.14 20.75
C GLU A 243 -14.23 6.63 20.43
N TYR A 244 -14.32 7.45 21.47
CA TYR A 244 -14.07 8.88 21.36
C TYR A 244 -12.60 9.16 21.01
N THR A 245 -12.40 10.04 20.03
CA THR A 245 -11.08 10.54 19.61
C THR A 245 -11.15 12.05 19.48
N PRO A 246 -10.28 12.85 20.12
CA PRO A 246 -10.39 14.31 20.13
C PRO A 246 -10.17 14.98 18.78
N ALA A 247 -9.33 14.41 17.92
CA ALA A 247 -9.01 14.97 16.60
C ALA A 247 -8.97 13.89 15.50
N PRO A 248 -10.09 13.17 15.25
CA PRO A 248 -10.10 11.99 14.38
C PRO A 248 -9.73 12.32 12.92
N HIS A 249 -9.98 13.53 12.46
CA HIS A 249 -9.64 13.99 11.11
C HIS A 249 -8.12 14.01 10.86
N LEU A 250 -7.29 14.25 11.88
CA LEU A 250 -5.83 14.20 11.76
C LEU A 250 -5.33 12.78 11.54
N GLU A 251 -5.89 11.81 12.26
CA GLU A 251 -5.59 10.39 12.04
C GLU A 251 -6.12 9.93 10.69
N TYR A 252 -7.36 10.26 10.36
CA TYR A 252 -7.99 9.86 9.10
C TYR A 252 -7.24 10.40 7.86
N LYS A 253 -6.61 11.56 7.95
CA LYS A 253 -5.78 12.12 6.87
C LYS A 253 -4.69 11.15 6.42
N LYS A 254 -4.18 10.31 7.32
CA LYS A 254 -3.15 9.31 7.00
C LYS A 254 -3.64 8.28 5.98
N ARG A 255 -4.97 8.05 5.86
CA ARG A 255 -5.57 7.18 4.83
C ARG A 255 -5.07 7.52 3.41
N TRP A 256 -4.83 8.81 3.14
CA TRP A 256 -4.31 9.25 1.85
C TRP A 256 -3.00 8.54 1.43
N GLY A 257 -2.28 7.97 2.38
CA GLY A 257 -1.06 7.19 2.12
C GLY A 257 -1.28 6.03 1.14
N ILE A 258 -2.46 5.40 1.13
CA ILE A 258 -2.75 4.30 0.21
C ILE A 258 -2.97 4.80 -1.23
N GLU A 259 -3.48 6.01 -1.41
CA GLU A 259 -3.61 6.64 -2.73
C GLU A 259 -2.24 7.02 -3.32
N MET A 260 -1.29 7.39 -2.44
CA MET A 260 0.11 7.59 -2.84
C MET A 260 0.74 6.28 -3.32
N LEU A 261 0.47 5.16 -2.63
CA LEU A 261 0.89 3.83 -3.04
C LEU A 261 0.30 3.46 -4.41
N PHE A 262 -1.04 3.54 -4.57
CA PHE A 262 -1.67 3.20 -5.84
C PHE A 262 -1.13 4.02 -7.01
N GLY A 263 -0.91 5.31 -6.79
CA GLY A 263 -0.27 6.16 -7.80
C GLY A 263 1.15 5.73 -8.16
N ALA A 264 1.92 5.20 -7.19
CA ALA A 264 3.27 4.69 -7.43
C ALA A 264 3.27 3.33 -8.13
N LEU A 265 2.36 2.43 -7.77
CA LEU A 265 2.20 1.15 -8.46
C LEU A 265 1.72 1.34 -9.91
N LYS A 266 0.81 2.26 -10.13
CA LYS A 266 0.25 2.62 -11.46
C LYS A 266 1.15 3.62 -12.19
N SER A 267 0.61 4.72 -12.66
CA SER A 267 1.22 5.67 -13.60
C SER A 267 2.48 6.40 -13.11
N ARG A 268 2.68 6.51 -11.79
CA ARG A 268 3.81 7.26 -11.22
C ARG A 268 5.06 6.41 -10.93
N GLY A 269 5.03 5.11 -11.20
CA GLY A 269 6.15 4.23 -10.86
C GLY A 269 6.33 3.05 -11.79
N PHE A 270 5.55 2.00 -11.59
CA PHE A 270 5.73 0.70 -12.21
C PHE A 270 4.71 0.35 -13.29
N ASN A 271 3.78 1.25 -13.60
CA ASN A 271 2.75 1.10 -14.62
C ASN A 271 2.00 -0.25 -14.50
N LEU A 272 1.43 -0.52 -13.30
CA LEU A 272 0.77 -1.80 -13.01
C LEU A 272 -0.34 -2.14 -14.02
N GLU A 273 -0.99 -1.14 -14.59
CA GLU A 273 -2.04 -1.32 -15.59
C GLU A 273 -1.50 -1.75 -16.97
N ASP A 274 -0.18 -1.64 -17.22
CA ASP A 274 0.46 -2.17 -18.43
C ASP A 274 0.63 -3.70 -18.39
N THR A 275 0.34 -4.34 -17.26
CA THR A 275 0.30 -5.78 -17.20
C THR A 275 -0.82 -6.32 -18.09
N ARG A 276 -0.54 -7.38 -18.83
CA ARG A 276 -1.55 -8.13 -19.59
C ARG A 276 -1.97 -9.43 -18.88
N LEU A 277 -1.63 -9.54 -17.59
CA LEU A 277 -2.00 -10.68 -16.77
C LEU A 277 -3.47 -10.56 -16.38
N GLN A 278 -4.25 -11.58 -16.72
CA GLN A 278 -5.67 -11.69 -16.37
C GLN A 278 -5.90 -12.67 -15.21
N ASP A 279 -4.93 -13.53 -14.95
CA ASP A 279 -4.98 -14.57 -13.90
C ASP A 279 -4.70 -13.94 -12.52
N PRO A 280 -5.68 -13.99 -11.57
CA PRO A 280 -5.53 -13.39 -10.25
C PRO A 280 -4.31 -13.91 -9.48
N ALA A 281 -4.01 -15.21 -9.57
CA ALA A 281 -2.88 -15.81 -8.86
C ALA A 281 -1.52 -15.33 -9.38
N ARG A 282 -1.42 -14.96 -10.65
CA ARG A 282 -0.19 -14.36 -11.20
C ARG A 282 -0.06 -12.88 -10.85
N LEU A 283 -1.19 -12.17 -10.84
CA LEU A 283 -1.23 -10.77 -10.40
C LEU A 283 -0.88 -10.64 -8.92
N ASP A 284 -1.39 -11.55 -8.11
CA ASP A 284 -1.07 -11.65 -6.69
C ASP A 284 0.44 -11.74 -6.47
N LYS A 285 1.13 -12.64 -7.19
CA LYS A 285 2.59 -12.77 -7.14
C LYS A 285 3.32 -11.53 -7.66
N LEU A 286 2.80 -10.90 -8.71
CA LEU A 286 3.38 -9.66 -9.23
C LEU A 286 3.28 -8.54 -8.20
N LEU A 287 2.15 -8.39 -7.51
CA LEU A 287 1.95 -7.41 -6.43
C LEU A 287 2.95 -7.62 -5.28
N ALA A 288 3.20 -8.87 -4.92
CA ALA A 288 4.18 -9.20 -3.89
C ALA A 288 5.60 -8.73 -4.27
N LEU A 289 6.01 -8.95 -5.52
CA LEU A 289 7.29 -8.44 -6.03
C LEU A 289 7.32 -6.90 -6.07
N LEU A 290 6.20 -6.27 -6.41
CA LEU A 290 6.07 -4.81 -6.43
C LEU A 290 6.08 -4.22 -5.02
N ALA A 291 5.52 -4.91 -4.03
CA ALA A 291 5.58 -4.49 -2.62
C ALA A 291 7.03 -4.33 -2.16
N LEU A 292 7.87 -5.33 -2.44
CA LEU A 292 9.30 -5.25 -2.13
C LEU A 292 10.01 -4.14 -2.92
N ALA A 293 9.79 -4.07 -4.23
CA ALA A 293 10.40 -3.05 -5.08
C ALA A 293 10.01 -1.63 -4.64
N PHE A 294 8.73 -1.42 -4.34
CA PHE A 294 8.24 -0.15 -3.88
C PHE A 294 8.88 0.28 -2.55
N THR A 295 8.91 -0.65 -1.59
CA THR A 295 9.48 -0.39 -0.26
C THR A 295 10.97 -0.08 -0.35
N TRP A 296 11.73 -0.86 -1.11
CA TRP A 296 13.16 -0.59 -1.29
C TRP A 296 13.41 0.78 -1.96
N ALA A 297 12.65 1.11 -3.01
CA ALA A 297 12.75 2.42 -3.63
C ALA A 297 12.43 3.57 -2.64
N PHE A 298 11.44 3.38 -1.77
CA PHE A 298 11.10 4.36 -0.76
C PHE A 298 12.24 4.55 0.26
N VAL A 299 12.79 3.48 0.81
CA VAL A 299 13.90 3.51 1.79
C VAL A 299 15.17 4.16 1.19
N VAL A 300 15.48 3.86 -0.08
CA VAL A 300 16.56 4.53 -0.80
C VAL A 300 16.28 6.03 -0.94
N GLY A 301 15.04 6.40 -1.17
CA GLY A 301 14.63 7.81 -1.24
C GLY A 301 14.74 8.53 0.11
N GLU A 302 14.37 7.87 1.22
CA GLU A 302 14.54 8.40 2.57
C GLU A 302 16.02 8.64 2.90
N TRP A 303 16.85 7.65 2.64
CA TRP A 303 18.30 7.79 2.81
C TRP A 303 18.84 9.00 2.02
N GLN A 304 18.47 9.13 0.75
CA GLN A 304 18.94 10.25 -0.07
C GLN A 304 18.45 11.61 0.46
N ALA A 305 17.20 11.66 0.93
CA ALA A 305 16.62 12.87 1.52
C ALA A 305 17.31 13.28 2.83
N ALA A 306 17.80 12.30 3.60
CA ALA A 306 18.57 12.54 4.81
C ALA A 306 20.01 13.02 4.53
N VAL A 307 20.63 12.53 3.43
CA VAL A 307 21.99 12.95 3.02
C VAL A 307 22.00 14.30 2.33
N LYS A 308 20.96 14.61 1.57
CA LYS A 308 20.85 15.84 0.79
C LYS A 308 19.51 16.50 1.05
N GLU A 309 19.54 17.65 1.72
CA GLU A 309 18.34 18.44 1.99
C GLU A 309 17.53 18.71 0.71
N LEU A 310 16.24 18.39 0.79
CA LEU A 310 15.32 18.59 -0.33
C LEU A 310 14.83 20.04 -0.34
N LYS A 311 15.21 20.79 -1.37
CA LYS A 311 14.67 22.14 -1.58
C LYS A 311 13.15 22.07 -1.74
N LEU A 312 12.42 22.79 -0.90
CA LEU A 312 10.96 22.88 -1.01
C LEU A 312 10.59 23.89 -2.12
N LYS A 313 9.53 23.58 -2.85
CA LYS A 313 8.91 24.53 -3.79
C LYS A 313 8.04 25.55 -3.04
N LYS A 314 7.56 26.60 -3.75
CA LYS A 314 6.72 27.65 -3.17
C LYS A 314 5.49 27.13 -2.41
N HIS A 315 4.96 25.98 -2.79
CA HIS A 315 3.82 25.32 -2.12
C HIS A 315 4.20 24.44 -0.92
N GLY A 316 5.45 24.49 -0.44
CA GLY A 316 5.90 23.79 0.77
C GLY A 316 6.24 22.30 0.60
N TYR A 317 6.14 21.74 -0.61
CA TYR A 317 6.48 20.34 -0.87
C TYR A 317 7.74 20.22 -1.73
N PRO A 318 8.51 19.12 -1.60
CA PRO A 318 9.65 18.85 -2.48
C PRO A 318 9.18 18.59 -3.92
N PRO A 319 10.05 18.81 -4.94
CA PRO A 319 9.71 18.63 -6.35
C PRO A 319 9.42 17.18 -6.74
N LYS A 320 9.88 16.23 -5.94
CA LYS A 320 9.69 14.78 -6.11
C LYS A 320 9.32 14.14 -4.79
N SER A 321 8.41 13.16 -4.82
CA SER A 321 8.13 12.34 -3.64
C SER A 321 9.36 11.52 -3.25
N ILE A 322 9.44 11.09 -2.00
CA ILE A 322 10.51 10.21 -1.48
C ILE A 322 10.64 8.95 -2.34
N PHE A 323 9.52 8.27 -2.63
CA PHE A 323 9.51 7.13 -3.56
C PHE A 323 10.13 7.46 -4.92
N ARG A 324 9.71 8.57 -5.56
CA ARG A 324 10.24 8.97 -6.87
C ARG A 324 11.73 9.29 -6.83
N LEU A 325 12.20 9.84 -5.72
CA LEU A 325 13.63 10.11 -5.52
C LEU A 325 14.42 8.81 -5.53
N GLY A 326 14.04 7.83 -4.72
CA GLY A 326 14.71 6.54 -4.65
C GLY A 326 14.57 5.72 -5.94
N LEU A 327 13.38 5.71 -6.55
CA LEU A 327 13.17 5.06 -7.86
C LEU A 327 14.13 5.61 -8.93
N ASN A 328 14.36 6.93 -8.96
CA ASN A 328 15.29 7.53 -9.91
C ASN A 328 16.75 7.15 -9.63
N ILE A 329 17.12 7.00 -8.35
CA ILE A 329 18.46 6.54 -7.96
C ILE A 329 18.66 5.10 -8.42
N LEU A 330 17.74 4.20 -8.06
CA LEU A 330 17.79 2.80 -8.46
C LEU A 330 17.82 2.64 -9.98
N CYS A 331 16.97 3.39 -10.70
CA CYS A 331 16.98 3.40 -12.16
C CYS A 331 18.36 3.78 -12.71
N ARG A 332 18.96 4.89 -12.25
CA ARG A 332 20.30 5.31 -12.69
C ARG A 332 21.37 4.28 -12.36
N LEU A 333 21.32 3.69 -11.17
CA LEU A 333 22.25 2.65 -10.75
C LEU A 333 22.21 1.42 -11.66
N VAL A 334 21.02 1.06 -12.13
CA VAL A 334 20.83 -0.11 -12.99
C VAL A 334 21.16 0.16 -14.45
N THR A 335 20.89 1.39 -14.96
CA THR A 335 21.07 1.70 -16.38
C THR A 335 22.47 2.25 -16.74
N ASN A 336 23.20 2.81 -15.75
CA ASN A 336 24.49 3.48 -15.98
C ASN A 336 25.63 2.87 -15.15
N PHE A 337 25.76 1.55 -15.17
CA PHE A 337 26.74 0.82 -14.34
C PHE A 337 28.21 1.22 -14.54
N GLU A 338 28.57 1.71 -15.73
CA GLU A 338 29.95 2.06 -16.05
C GLU A 338 30.41 3.38 -15.41
N TYR A 339 29.45 4.26 -15.09
CA TYR A 339 29.69 5.59 -14.51
C TYR A 339 29.35 5.69 -13.03
N PHE A 340 29.12 4.56 -12.38
CA PHE A 340 28.58 4.57 -11.04
C PHE A 340 29.65 4.38 -9.96
N ASP A 341 29.54 5.22 -8.93
CA ASP A 341 30.28 5.02 -7.69
C ASP A 341 29.81 3.73 -6.98
N VAL A 342 30.72 2.78 -6.89
CA VAL A 342 30.50 1.49 -6.18
C VAL A 342 30.06 1.72 -4.72
N THR A 343 30.46 2.83 -4.12
CA THR A 343 30.07 3.17 -2.74
C THR A 343 28.57 3.42 -2.62
N VAL A 344 27.97 4.09 -3.60
CA VAL A 344 26.51 4.32 -3.65
C VAL A 344 25.75 3.01 -3.82
N TRP A 345 26.22 2.11 -4.70
CA TRP A 345 25.63 0.79 -4.84
C TRP A 345 25.67 -0.01 -3.54
N ASN A 346 26.84 -0.08 -2.91
CA ASN A 346 27.02 -0.81 -1.65
C ASN A 346 26.11 -0.24 -0.57
N ARG A 347 25.95 1.09 -0.51
CA ARG A 347 25.03 1.71 0.44
C ARG A 347 23.57 1.34 0.18
N VAL A 348 23.14 1.38 -1.07
CA VAL A 348 21.76 1.01 -1.48
C VAL A 348 21.46 -0.47 -1.18
N ILE A 349 22.44 -1.35 -1.39
CA ILE A 349 22.33 -2.77 -1.02
C ILE A 349 22.28 -2.93 0.50
N LYS A 350 23.11 -2.19 1.23
CA LYS A 350 23.08 -2.22 2.70
C LYS A 350 21.71 -1.80 3.26
N LEU A 351 21.02 -0.83 2.65
CA LEU A 351 19.65 -0.48 3.04
C LEU A 351 18.68 -1.66 2.86
N LEU A 352 18.87 -2.50 1.86
CA LEU A 352 18.06 -3.71 1.65
C LEU A 352 18.38 -4.81 2.66
N SER A 353 19.56 -4.82 3.26
CA SER A 353 19.94 -5.80 4.29
C SER A 353 19.28 -5.58 5.65
N CYS A 354 18.59 -4.46 5.84
CA CYS A 354 17.95 -4.09 7.11
C CYS A 354 18.92 -4.03 8.31
N THR A 355 20.21 -3.69 8.04
CA THR A 355 21.29 -3.55 9.07
C THR A 355 21.88 -2.15 9.07
#